data_b42093fccdca2fe52804ba8dd33b7273
#
_entry.id   b42093fccdca2fe52804ba8dd33b7273
#
_cell.length_a   1.000
_cell.length_b   1.000
_cell.length_c   1.000
_cell.angle_alpha   90.00
_cell.angle_beta   90.00
_cell.angle_gamma   90.00
#
_symmetry.space_group_name_H-M   'P 1'
#
loop_
_entity.id
_entity.type
_entity.pdbx_description
1 polymer ?
#
loop_
_entity_poly.entity_id
_entity_poly.type
_entity_poly.pdbx_seq_one_letter_code
_entity_poly.pdbx_strand_id
1 'polypeptide(L)'
;MKKFYFILISLIFFSCQEEIIEYELNITKNPSEGGVVSPSGGFYSDGTNLSLIAEPNSEYDFLNWTGDIESSSSSLSVVMDSDITITANFIKKKYELKIEVEGKGSVFQEVIKPGIADEYN
;
A
#
# COMPACT_ATOMS: atom_id res chain seq x y z
N MET A 1 -35.94 27.59 -44.71
CA MET A 1 -36.77 27.15 -43.65
C MET A 1 -36.38 25.82 -43.09
N LYS A 2 -36.25 24.84 -43.94
CA LYS A 2 -35.88 23.54 -43.40
C LYS A 2 -34.54 23.51 -42.79
N LYS A 3 -33.66 24.39 -43.14
CA LYS A 3 -32.33 24.39 -42.58
C LYS A 3 -32.30 24.76 -41.13
N PHE A 4 -33.30 25.46 -40.67
CA PHE A 4 -33.36 25.81 -39.25
C PHE A 4 -33.51 24.58 -38.40
N TYR A 5 -34.25 23.62 -38.88
CA TYR A 5 -34.47 22.41 -38.10
C TYR A 5 -33.17 21.64 -37.89
N PHE A 6 -32.37 21.60 -38.91
CA PHE A 6 -31.11 20.90 -38.79
C PHE A 6 -30.22 21.51 -37.73
N ILE A 7 -30.17 22.83 -37.74
CA ILE A 7 -29.32 23.53 -36.78
C ILE A 7 -29.81 23.29 -35.38
N LEU A 8 -31.08 23.29 -35.17
CA LEU A 8 -31.64 23.06 -33.85
C LEU A 8 -31.33 21.68 -33.34
N ILE A 9 -31.44 20.69 -34.20
CA ILE A 9 -31.16 19.33 -33.81
C ILE A 9 -29.70 19.18 -33.44
N SER A 10 -28.84 19.82 -34.17
CA SER A 10 -27.43 19.77 -33.90
C SER A 10 -27.11 20.35 -32.51
N LEU A 11 -27.77 21.43 -32.15
CA LEU A 11 -27.56 22.05 -30.85
C LEU A 11 -28.04 21.15 -29.74
N ILE A 12 -29.12 20.47 -29.94
CA ILE A 12 -29.66 19.58 -28.93
C ILE A 12 -28.67 18.45 -28.67
N PHE A 13 -28.06 17.94 -29.71
CA PHE A 13 -27.05 16.93 -29.54
C PHE A 13 -25.92 17.39 -28.70
N PHE A 14 -25.48 18.60 -28.91
CA PHE A 14 -24.37 19.15 -28.15
C PHE A 14 -24.71 19.24 -26.67
N SER A 15 -25.92 19.59 -26.35
CA SER A 15 -26.29 19.80 -24.98
C SER A 15 -26.42 18.49 -24.20
N CYS A 16 -26.32 17.35 -24.88
CA CYS A 16 -26.40 16.06 -24.19
C CYS A 16 -25.05 15.50 -23.77
N GLN A 17 -23.99 16.22 -24.03
CA GLN A 17 -22.67 15.73 -23.67
C GLN A 17 -22.46 15.89 -22.18
N GLU A 18 -22.00 14.82 -21.56
CA GLU A 18 -21.71 14.84 -20.13
C GLU A 18 -20.22 14.95 -19.91
N GLU A 19 -19.88 15.68 -18.89
CA GLU A 19 -18.51 15.84 -18.50
C GLU A 19 -18.15 14.76 -17.48
N ILE A 20 -17.06 14.04 -17.75
CA ILE A 20 -16.59 13.01 -16.83
C ILE A 20 -15.49 13.61 -16.00
N ILE A 21 -15.68 13.59 -14.68
CA ILE A 21 -14.70 14.11 -13.76
C ILE A 21 -13.96 12.91 -13.15
N GLU A 22 -12.64 12.96 -13.25
CA GLU A 22 -11.80 11.90 -12.72
C GLU A 22 -10.78 12.50 -11.78
N TYR A 23 -10.41 11.71 -10.79
CA TYR A 23 -9.39 12.10 -9.83
C TYR A 23 -8.29 11.07 -9.82
N GLU A 24 -7.12 11.52 -9.43
CA GLU A 24 -5.95 10.66 -9.43
C GLU A 24 -5.70 10.13 -8.03
N LEU A 25 -5.47 8.82 -7.95
CA LEU A 25 -5.06 8.17 -6.72
C LEU A 25 -3.60 7.78 -6.87
N ASN A 26 -2.74 8.43 -6.09
CA ASN A 26 -1.32 8.13 -6.08
C ASN A 26 -0.99 7.29 -4.86
N ILE A 27 -0.46 6.10 -5.08
CA ILE A 27 -0.11 5.19 -4.00
C ILE A 27 1.39 4.93 -4.06
N THR A 28 2.05 5.21 -2.96
CA THR A 28 3.48 4.93 -2.81
C THR A 28 3.64 3.82 -1.79
N LYS A 29 4.62 2.97 -1.99
CA LYS A 29 4.96 1.92 -1.04
C LYS A 29 6.30 2.25 -0.44
N ASN A 30 6.40 2.13 0.87
CA ASN A 30 7.63 2.49 1.57
C ASN A 30 7.98 1.43 2.61
N PRO A 31 9.02 0.65 2.38
CA PRO A 31 9.85 0.62 1.18
C PRO A 31 9.10 -0.04 0.04
N SER A 32 9.55 0.21 -1.18
CA SER A 32 8.81 -0.28 -2.34
C SER A 32 8.77 -1.81 -2.40
N GLU A 33 9.77 -2.46 -1.81
CA GLU A 33 9.81 -3.92 -1.79
C GLU A 33 9.06 -4.51 -0.60
N GLY A 34 8.44 -3.67 0.23
CA GLY A 34 7.79 -4.16 1.44
C GLY A 34 6.49 -4.90 1.22
N GLY A 35 5.85 -4.70 0.10
CA GLY A 35 4.59 -5.37 -0.16
C GLY A 35 3.92 -4.85 -1.42
N VAL A 36 2.66 -5.20 -1.57
CA VAL A 36 1.87 -4.73 -2.71
C VAL A 36 0.56 -4.14 -2.21
N VAL A 37 0.02 -3.23 -3.02
CA VAL A 37 -1.26 -2.61 -2.74
C VAL A 37 -2.18 -2.90 -3.91
N SER A 38 -3.40 -3.30 -3.61
CA SER A 38 -4.37 -3.64 -4.63
C SER A 38 -5.71 -3.01 -4.28
N PRO A 39 -6.39 -2.38 -5.22
CA PRO A 39 -5.95 -2.04 -6.57
C PRO A 39 -4.86 -0.99 -6.56
N SER A 40 -4.12 -0.89 -7.65
CA SER A 40 -3.05 0.09 -7.73
C SER A 40 -3.63 1.46 -8.00
N GLY A 41 -2.78 2.49 -7.92
CA GLY A 41 -3.20 3.84 -8.19
C GLY A 41 -3.59 4.05 -9.64
N GLY A 42 -4.15 5.20 -9.93
CA GLY A 42 -4.60 5.54 -11.28
C GLY A 42 -5.68 6.59 -11.21
N PHE A 43 -6.41 6.72 -12.31
CA PHE A 43 -7.50 7.69 -12.40
C PHE A 43 -8.82 6.97 -12.23
N TYR A 44 -9.69 7.55 -11.43
CA TYR A 44 -10.99 6.98 -11.12
C TYR A 44 -12.05 8.06 -11.22
N SER A 45 -13.24 7.68 -11.63
CA SER A 45 -14.34 8.62 -11.75
C SER A 45 -14.74 9.17 -10.39
N ASP A 46 -15.23 10.40 -10.41
CA ASP A 46 -15.74 11.03 -9.19
C ASP A 46 -16.76 10.13 -8.52
N GLY A 47 -16.61 9.93 -7.23
CA GLY A 47 -17.53 9.12 -6.45
C GLY A 47 -17.21 7.64 -6.41
N THR A 48 -16.13 7.21 -7.04
CA THR A 48 -15.76 5.80 -7.01
C THR A 48 -15.35 5.37 -5.61
N ASN A 49 -15.90 4.25 -5.17
CA ASN A 49 -15.53 3.66 -3.89
C ASN A 49 -14.48 2.59 -4.11
N LEU A 50 -13.38 2.71 -3.43
CA LEU A 50 -12.29 1.76 -3.56
C LEU A 50 -12.02 1.09 -2.23
N SER A 51 -11.69 -0.17 -2.29
CA SER A 51 -11.27 -0.92 -1.12
C SER A 51 -9.83 -1.32 -1.36
N LEU A 52 -8.92 -0.64 -0.71
CA LEU A 52 -7.49 -0.87 -0.88
C LEU A 52 -7.02 -1.87 0.15
N ILE A 53 -6.17 -2.77 -0.28
CA ILE A 53 -5.59 -3.77 0.61
C ILE A 53 -4.10 -3.74 0.42
N ALA A 54 -3.37 -3.61 1.52
CA ALA A 54 -1.92 -3.66 1.53
C ALA A 54 -1.51 -5.04 2.02
N GLU A 55 -0.74 -5.73 1.19
CA GLU A 55 -0.27 -7.07 1.54
C GLU A 55 1.23 -7.04 1.69
N PRO A 56 1.75 -7.26 2.89
CA PRO A 56 3.20 -7.25 3.07
C PRO A 56 3.83 -8.49 2.48
N ASN A 57 5.07 -8.33 2.03
CA ASN A 57 5.86 -9.47 1.62
C ASN A 57 6.27 -10.28 2.84
N SER A 58 6.81 -11.47 2.60
CA SER A 58 7.06 -12.42 3.67
C SER A 58 8.00 -11.89 4.76
N GLU A 59 8.85 -10.94 4.43
CA GLU A 59 9.79 -10.40 5.41
C GLU A 59 9.36 -9.08 6.01
N TYR A 60 8.14 -8.65 5.73
CA TYR A 60 7.65 -7.37 6.18
C TYR A 60 6.29 -7.52 6.83
N ASP A 61 5.93 -6.52 7.62
CA ASP A 61 4.59 -6.36 8.16
C ASP A 61 4.06 -5.03 7.70
N PHE A 62 2.76 -4.93 7.60
CA PHE A 62 2.15 -3.65 7.28
C PHE A 62 2.14 -2.78 8.53
N LEU A 63 2.57 -1.56 8.38
CA LEU A 63 2.61 -0.62 9.50
C LEU A 63 1.39 0.29 9.50
N ASN A 64 1.24 1.09 8.48
CA ASN A 64 0.12 2.02 8.40
C ASN A 64 0.06 2.67 7.03
N TRP A 65 -1.00 3.44 6.84
CA TRP A 65 -1.13 4.35 5.71
C TRP A 65 -0.88 5.76 6.20
N THR A 66 -0.20 6.56 5.39
CA THR A 66 0.03 7.97 5.68
C THR A 66 -0.24 8.78 4.43
N GLY A 67 -0.28 10.10 4.58
CA GLY A 67 -0.55 11.01 3.49
C GLY A 67 -1.91 11.65 3.69
N ASP A 68 -2.70 11.71 2.63
CA ASP A 68 -4.01 12.34 2.71
C ASP A 68 -4.97 11.56 3.60
N ILE A 69 -4.72 10.27 3.77
CA ILE A 69 -5.53 9.42 4.64
C ILE A 69 -4.58 8.66 5.54
N GLU A 70 -4.91 8.59 6.83
CA GLU A 70 -4.08 7.87 7.80
C GLU A 70 -4.89 6.77 8.44
N SER A 71 -4.30 5.59 8.54
CA SER A 71 -4.98 4.44 9.13
C SER A 71 -3.94 3.38 9.45
N SER A 72 -4.21 2.58 10.47
CA SER A 72 -3.33 1.46 10.81
C SER A 72 -3.89 0.13 10.32
N SER A 73 -5.03 0.14 9.65
CA SER A 73 -5.62 -1.07 9.11
C SER A 73 -5.08 -1.33 7.71
N SER A 74 -4.72 -2.57 7.41
CA SER A 74 -4.23 -2.91 6.07
C SER A 74 -5.32 -2.80 5.01
N SER A 75 -6.56 -2.70 5.43
CA SER A 75 -7.71 -2.53 4.56
C SER A 75 -8.17 -1.09 4.67
N LEU A 76 -8.35 -0.40 3.56
CA LEU A 76 -8.68 1.01 3.58
C LEU A 76 -9.78 1.30 2.56
N SER A 77 -10.86 1.94 3.01
CA SER A 77 -11.91 2.38 2.12
C SER A 77 -11.66 3.81 1.69
N VAL A 78 -11.73 4.07 0.41
CA VAL A 78 -11.44 5.38 -0.15
C VAL A 78 -12.55 5.76 -1.10
N VAL A 79 -13.03 7.00 -0.98
CA VAL A 79 -13.97 7.55 -1.93
C VAL A 79 -13.23 8.60 -2.75
N MET A 80 -13.27 8.46 -4.05
CA MET A 80 -12.56 9.37 -4.94
C MET A 80 -13.41 10.60 -5.19
N ASP A 81 -13.25 11.59 -4.33
CA ASP A 81 -13.90 12.87 -4.52
C ASP A 81 -12.88 14.00 -4.67
N SER A 82 -11.63 13.66 -4.75
CA SER A 82 -10.53 14.59 -4.98
C SER A 82 -9.29 13.77 -5.30
N ASP A 83 -8.22 14.42 -5.72
CA ASP A 83 -6.95 13.74 -5.90
C ASP A 83 -6.45 13.31 -4.53
N ILE A 84 -5.95 12.11 -4.44
CA ILE A 84 -5.53 11.52 -3.17
C ILE A 84 -4.13 10.95 -3.34
N THR A 85 -3.25 11.27 -2.40
CA THR A 85 -1.90 10.73 -2.37
C THR A 85 -1.70 10.09 -1.02
N ILE A 86 -1.42 8.79 -1.02
CA ILE A 86 -1.21 8.04 0.20
C ILE A 86 0.01 7.14 0.06
N THR A 87 0.54 6.75 1.20
CA THR A 87 1.70 5.86 1.25
C THR A 87 1.36 4.68 2.13
N ALA A 88 1.64 3.49 1.62
CA ALA A 88 1.54 2.27 2.40
C ALA A 88 2.91 2.00 3.00
N ASN A 89 2.99 2.02 4.31
CA ASN A 89 4.26 1.84 5.01
C ASN A 89 4.37 0.42 5.54
N PHE A 90 5.52 -0.18 5.26
CA PHE A 90 5.80 -1.54 5.71
C PHE A 90 7.06 -1.49 6.58
N ILE A 91 7.14 -2.42 7.51
CA ILE A 91 8.27 -2.48 8.41
C ILE A 91 8.84 -3.89 8.35
N LYS A 92 10.16 -3.98 8.33
CA LYS A 92 10.79 -5.27 8.23
C LYS A 92 10.59 -6.04 9.52
N LYS A 93 10.26 -7.32 9.39
CA LYS A 93 10.07 -8.17 10.55
C LYS A 93 11.36 -8.32 11.30
N LYS A 94 11.24 -8.32 12.62
CA LYS A 94 12.37 -8.54 13.46
C LYS A 94 12.30 -9.96 13.95
N TYR A 95 13.39 -10.68 13.71
CA TYR A 95 13.49 -12.03 14.20
C TYR A 95 14.44 -12.03 15.35
N GLU A 96 13.93 -12.47 16.50
CA GLU A 96 14.76 -12.59 17.65
C GLU A 96 15.55 -13.87 17.53
N LEU A 97 16.85 -13.73 17.60
CA LEU A 97 17.68 -14.91 17.59
C LEU A 97 17.72 -15.46 18.97
N LYS A 98 16.91 -16.49 19.20
CA LYS A 98 16.91 -17.16 20.47
C LYS A 98 17.86 -18.31 20.41
N ILE A 99 18.96 -18.19 21.12
CA ILE A 99 19.86 -19.29 21.24
C ILE A 99 19.51 -20.00 22.50
N GLU A 100 18.92 -21.19 22.37
CA GLU A 100 18.59 -21.97 23.51
C GLU A 100 19.65 -22.99 23.72
N VAL A 101 20.39 -22.82 24.77
CA VAL A 101 21.36 -23.80 25.12
C VAL A 101 20.65 -24.79 25.97
N GLU A 102 20.41 -25.98 25.42
CA GLU A 102 19.71 -26.95 26.13
C GLU A 102 20.54 -27.38 27.22
N GLY A 103 20.02 -27.36 28.33
CA GLY A 103 20.47 -27.79 29.50
C GLY A 103 21.74 -28.38 29.66
N LYS A 104 22.39 -28.69 28.85
CA LYS A 104 23.55 -29.28 29.05
C LYS A 104 24.56 -28.38 29.31
N GLY A 105 24.31 -27.55 29.42
CA GLY A 105 25.12 -26.66 29.78
C GLY A 105 26.07 -26.05 29.09
N SER A 106 26.63 -25.95 29.00
CA SER A 106 27.27 -25.36 28.53
C SER A 106 27.50 -24.86 27.43
N VAL A 107 28.10 -24.68 27.50
CA VAL A 107 28.39 -24.15 26.61
C VAL A 107 28.84 -23.48 26.04
N PHE A 108 29.17 -23.20 25.67
CA PHE A 108 29.65 -22.52 25.25
C PHE A 108 30.17 -21.74 24.54
N GLN A 109 30.27 -21.63 24.33
CA GLN A 109 30.53 -21.10 23.94
C GLN A 109 31.11 -20.49 23.46
N GLU A 110 31.25 -20.73 23.32
CA GLU A 110 31.56 -20.42 23.20
C GLU A 110 32.08 -19.81 22.66
N VAL A 111 32.33 -20.02 22.48
CA VAL A 111 32.54 -19.72 22.41
C VAL A 111 33.03 -19.03 22.03
N ILE A 112 33.23 -19.24 21.90
CA ILE A 112 33.39 -19.06 22.11
C ILE A 112 34.04 -18.49 22.19
N LYS A 113 34.38 -18.68 22.08
CA LYS A 113 34.63 -18.69 22.66
C LYS A 113 35.24 -18.50 22.93
N PRO A 114 35.65 -18.72 22.65
CA PRO A 114 35.96 -19.05 23.28
C PRO A 114 36.36 -19.03 23.60
N GLY A 115 36.55 -19.41 23.34
CA GLY A 115 36.58 -19.95 24.04
C GLY A 115 36.76 -20.05 24.21
N ILE A 116 37.19 -20.42 23.88
CA ILE A 116 37.00 -21.00 24.44
C ILE A 116 37.24 -21.12 24.53
N ALA A 117 37.47 -21.54 24.23
CA ALA A 117 37.24 -22.12 24.74
C ALA A 117 37.52 -22.23 24.94
N ASP A 118 37.73 -22.63 24.68
CA ASP A 118 37.53 -23.18 25.29
C ASP A 118 37.70 -23.23 25.42
N GLU A 119 37.74 -23.58 24.99
CA GLU A 119 37.30 -24.04 25.51
C GLU A 119 37.22 -23.93 25.54
N TYR A 120 37.42 -24.11 25.07
CA TYR A 120 36.72 -24.38 25.52
C TYR A 120 36.67 -24.22 25.75
N ASN A 121 36.99 -24.71 25.51
CA ASN A 121 36.54 -24.97 26.18
C ASN A 121 36.50 -24.77 26.34
#